data_ed1ebb0e1839768e4cd67b7a069017d1
#
_entry.id   ed1ebb0e1839768e4cd67b7a069017d1
#
_cell.length_a   1.000
_cell.length_b   1.000
_cell.length_c   1.000
_cell.angle_alpha   90.00
_cell.angle_beta   90.00
_cell.angle_gamma   90.00
#
_symmetry.space_group_name_H-M   'P 1'
#
loop_
_entity.id
_entity.type
_entity.pdbx_description
1 polymer ?
#
loop_
_entity_poly.entity_id
_entity_poly.type
_entity_poly.pdbx_seq_one_letter_code
_entity_poly.pdbx_strand_id
1 'polypeptide(L)'
;LNYGETNLTIAHIFNNRIVGYTREFLQQYASYFSPKYLFLEGGGQPRYYNVSGQGLLPVTFALFLLFGLLPVIIKGKMPFVSYMVYLLIVAPLPAVLTVDFAPHVHRSMYILFPLTFLIAYGFEKTRLLLKKDTLLIGVTLFLILLETIYFWHQYAQHSASLQSILRNDGDKEMIGYVITKR
;
A
#
# COMPACT_ATOMS: atom_id res chain seq x y z
N LEU A 1 30.87 -39.19 0.59
CA LEU A 1 29.89 -38.28 0.03
C LEU A 1 30.06 -36.92 0.72
N ASN A 2 30.80 -36.00 0.08
CA ASN A 2 31.05 -34.63 0.59
C ASN A 2 29.81 -33.76 0.44
N TYR A 3 28.86 -33.87 1.35
CA TYR A 3 27.68 -33.01 1.41
C TYR A 3 27.96 -31.60 1.98
N GLY A 4 29.18 -31.34 2.48
CA GLY A 4 29.52 -30.10 3.17
C GLY A 4 29.92 -28.92 2.26
N GLU A 5 30.65 -29.17 1.17
CA GLU A 5 31.25 -28.07 0.38
C GLU A 5 30.30 -27.40 -0.62
N THR A 6 29.38 -28.14 -1.20
CA THR A 6 28.37 -27.59 -2.13
C THR A 6 27.38 -26.70 -1.41
N ASN A 7 27.04 -26.96 -0.16
CA ASN A 7 26.15 -26.13 0.62
C ASN A 7 26.78 -24.81 1.06
N LEU A 8 28.09 -24.78 1.32
CA LEU A 8 28.80 -23.55 1.71
C LEU A 8 28.90 -22.55 0.56
N THR A 9 29.21 -23.01 -0.66
CA THR A 9 29.32 -22.16 -1.83
C THR A 9 27.94 -21.54 -2.20
N ILE A 10 26.87 -22.35 -2.16
CA ILE A 10 25.51 -21.89 -2.37
C ILE A 10 25.09 -20.90 -1.27
N ALA A 11 25.38 -21.23 0.00
CA ALA A 11 25.11 -20.33 1.12
C ALA A 11 25.87 -18.99 1.01
N HIS A 12 27.13 -19.00 0.55
CA HIS A 12 27.89 -17.77 0.29
C HIS A 12 27.33 -16.93 -0.85
N ILE A 13 26.82 -17.54 -1.91
CA ILE A 13 26.19 -16.82 -3.01
C ILE A 13 24.89 -16.17 -2.55
N PHE A 14 24.03 -16.91 -1.82
CA PHE A 14 22.74 -16.40 -1.35
C PHE A 14 22.83 -15.44 -0.16
N ASN A 15 23.88 -15.53 0.66
CA ASN A 15 24.13 -14.61 1.78
C ASN A 15 25.09 -13.47 1.42
N ASN A 16 25.37 -13.24 0.13
CA ASN A 16 26.11 -12.06 -0.30
C ASN A 16 25.31 -10.80 -0.02
N ARG A 17 25.98 -9.74 0.45
CA ARG A 17 25.37 -8.42 0.74
C ARG A 17 24.55 -7.89 -0.43
N ILE A 18 25.04 -8.05 -1.66
CA ILE A 18 24.35 -7.58 -2.87
C ILE A 18 23.01 -8.31 -3.04
N VAL A 19 23.00 -9.62 -2.90
CA VAL A 19 21.77 -10.43 -3.00
C VAL A 19 20.80 -10.09 -1.88
N GLY A 20 21.31 -9.87 -0.65
CA GLY A 20 20.50 -9.43 0.49
C GLY A 20 19.81 -8.10 0.23
N TYR A 21 20.56 -7.07 -0.17
CA TYR A 21 19.99 -5.75 -0.47
C TYR A 21 19.03 -5.78 -1.67
N THR A 22 19.33 -6.54 -2.71
CA THR A 22 18.44 -6.68 -3.87
C THR A 22 17.13 -7.34 -3.46
N ARG A 23 17.20 -8.39 -2.66
CA ARG A 23 16.00 -9.08 -2.14
C ARG A 23 15.16 -8.15 -1.28
N GLU A 24 15.78 -7.42 -0.37
CA GLU A 24 15.10 -6.46 0.50
C GLU A 24 14.46 -5.34 -0.31
N PHE A 25 15.17 -4.76 -1.27
CA PHE A 25 14.65 -3.77 -2.19
C PHE A 25 13.42 -4.28 -2.96
N LEU A 26 13.51 -5.47 -3.56
CA LEU A 26 12.40 -6.06 -4.30
C LEU A 26 11.20 -6.38 -3.39
N GLN A 27 11.44 -6.85 -2.19
CA GLN A 27 10.39 -7.14 -1.21
C GLN A 27 9.70 -5.85 -0.76
N GLN A 28 10.45 -4.81 -0.44
CA GLN A 28 9.92 -3.50 -0.10
C GLN A 28 9.15 -2.90 -1.29
N TYR A 29 9.71 -2.95 -2.49
CA TYR A 29 9.06 -2.45 -3.70
C TYR A 29 7.73 -3.18 -3.97
N ALA A 30 7.72 -4.50 -3.92
CA ALA A 30 6.52 -5.30 -4.12
C ALA A 30 5.42 -5.01 -3.06
N SER A 31 5.81 -4.62 -1.83
CA SER A 31 4.88 -4.32 -0.77
C SER A 31 3.94 -3.15 -1.09
N TYR A 32 4.39 -2.18 -1.91
CA TYR A 32 3.58 -1.04 -2.34
C TYR A 32 2.44 -1.42 -3.30
N PHE A 33 2.53 -2.58 -3.95
CA PHE A 33 1.49 -3.11 -4.84
C PHE A 33 0.65 -4.19 -4.18
N SER A 34 0.94 -4.51 -2.93
CA SER A 34 0.18 -5.55 -2.23
C SER A 34 -1.27 -5.12 -2.00
N PRO A 35 -2.26 -6.02 -2.18
CA PRO A 35 -3.65 -5.75 -1.83
C PRO A 35 -3.82 -5.35 -0.36
N LYS A 36 -2.95 -5.84 0.50
CA LYS A 36 -2.90 -5.51 1.92
C LYS A 36 -2.63 -4.01 2.12
N TYR A 37 -1.62 -3.46 1.46
CA TYR A 37 -1.29 -2.04 1.50
C TYR A 37 -2.36 -1.18 0.85
N LEU A 38 -2.80 -1.58 -0.34
CA LEU A 38 -3.71 -0.76 -1.13
C LEU A 38 -5.12 -0.69 -0.55
N PHE A 39 -5.64 -1.79 0.05
CA PHE A 39 -7.06 -1.87 0.40
C PHE A 39 -7.35 -2.24 1.85
N LEU A 40 -6.42 -2.82 2.61
CA LEU A 40 -6.74 -3.41 3.91
C LEU A 40 -6.04 -2.76 5.11
N GLU A 41 -4.73 -2.46 5.02
CA GLU A 41 -3.96 -2.02 6.19
C GLU A 41 -3.24 -0.68 6.02
N GLY A 42 -3.10 -0.21 4.76
CA GLY A 42 -2.49 1.09 4.46
C GLY A 42 -1.00 1.11 4.70
N GLY A 43 -0.22 1.32 5.42
CA GLY A 43 1.23 1.41 5.53
C GLY A 43 1.84 0.47 6.57
N GLY A 44 3.16 0.45 6.58
CA GLY A 44 3.95 -0.25 7.59
C GLY A 44 3.92 0.43 8.96
N GLN A 45 4.75 -0.04 9.88
CA GLN A 45 4.93 0.63 11.17
C GLN A 45 5.80 1.90 11.01
N PRO A 46 5.64 2.93 11.88
CA PRO A 46 4.72 2.96 13.01
C PRO A 46 3.26 3.20 12.61
N ARG A 47 2.33 2.57 13.31
CA ARG A 47 0.88 2.65 13.06
C ARG A 47 0.25 4.04 13.32
N TYR A 48 1.05 5.05 13.64
CA TYR A 48 0.57 6.40 13.97
C TYR A 48 -0.17 7.10 12.84
N TYR A 49 0.09 6.68 11.60
CA TYR A 49 -0.47 7.32 10.41
C TYR A 49 -1.55 6.48 9.72
N ASN A 50 -1.86 5.30 10.27
CA ASN A 50 -2.79 4.38 9.65
C ASN A 50 -3.99 4.13 10.55
N VAL A 51 -5.17 4.12 9.96
CA VAL A 51 -6.38 3.64 10.60
C VAL A 51 -6.41 2.12 10.45
N SER A 52 -6.59 1.40 11.55
CA SER A 52 -6.63 -0.07 11.52
C SER A 52 -7.76 -0.58 10.62
N GLY A 53 -7.44 -1.54 9.76
CA GLY A 53 -8.41 -2.11 8.83
C GLY A 53 -8.74 -1.23 7.61
N GLN A 54 -7.92 -0.19 7.35
CA GLN A 54 -8.10 0.70 6.20
C GLN A 54 -6.83 0.75 5.37
N GLY A 55 -6.99 0.49 4.07
CA GLY A 55 -5.92 0.64 3.09
C GLY A 55 -5.75 2.07 2.60
N LEU A 56 -4.89 2.23 1.60
CA LEU A 56 -4.69 3.50 0.90
C LEU A 56 -5.93 3.91 0.09
N LEU A 57 -6.70 2.93 -0.36
CA LEU A 57 -7.88 3.08 -1.21
C LEU A 57 -9.06 2.29 -0.61
N PRO A 58 -10.31 2.75 -0.82
CA PRO A 58 -11.50 1.96 -0.58
C PRO A 58 -11.47 0.62 -1.33
N VAL A 59 -11.92 -0.46 -0.68
CA VAL A 59 -11.97 -1.80 -1.29
C VAL A 59 -12.87 -1.83 -2.52
N THR A 60 -13.92 -1.01 -2.53
CA THR A 60 -14.81 -0.82 -3.69
C THR A 60 -14.03 -0.50 -4.98
N PHE A 61 -12.90 0.18 -4.88
CA PHE A 61 -12.09 0.56 -6.05
C PHE A 61 -11.22 -0.57 -6.60
N ALA A 62 -11.06 -1.68 -5.89
CA ALA A 62 -10.25 -2.81 -6.35
C ALA A 62 -10.75 -3.37 -7.69
N LEU A 63 -12.07 -3.50 -7.85
CA LEU A 63 -12.68 -3.98 -9.08
C LEU A 63 -12.41 -3.02 -10.25
N PHE A 64 -12.58 -1.72 -10.04
CA PHE A 64 -12.34 -0.72 -11.07
C PHE A 64 -10.87 -0.62 -11.44
N LEU A 65 -9.96 -0.76 -10.48
CA LEU A 65 -8.53 -0.82 -10.75
C LEU A 65 -8.18 -2.02 -11.64
N LEU A 66 -8.76 -3.19 -11.36
CA LEU A 66 -8.59 -4.38 -12.19
C LEU A 66 -9.06 -4.12 -13.63
N PHE A 67 -10.27 -3.60 -13.82
CA PHE A 67 -10.79 -3.25 -15.15
C PHE A 67 -10.01 -2.13 -15.84
N GLY A 68 -9.36 -1.25 -15.08
CA GLY A 68 -8.48 -0.20 -15.61
C GLY A 68 -7.14 -0.74 -16.12
N LEU A 69 -6.61 -1.79 -15.48
CA LEU A 69 -5.35 -2.44 -15.87
C LEU A 69 -5.50 -3.44 -17.01
N LEU A 70 -6.63 -4.16 -17.09
CA LEU A 70 -6.87 -5.21 -18.08
C LEU A 70 -6.62 -4.77 -19.53
N PRO A 71 -7.06 -3.59 -20.01
CA PRO A 71 -6.85 -3.17 -21.39
C PRO A 71 -5.40 -3.00 -21.77
N VAL A 72 -4.53 -2.62 -20.83
CA VAL A 72 -3.08 -2.49 -21.08
C VAL A 72 -2.46 -3.86 -21.28
N ILE A 73 -2.89 -4.83 -20.47
CA ILE A 73 -2.37 -6.21 -20.51
C ILE A 73 -2.81 -6.89 -21.82
N ILE A 74 -4.08 -6.69 -22.24
CA ILE A 74 -4.66 -7.43 -23.37
C ILE A 74 -4.39 -6.74 -24.71
N LYS A 75 -4.51 -5.40 -24.79
CA LYS A 75 -4.50 -4.67 -26.06
C LYS A 75 -3.19 -3.92 -26.35
N GLY A 76 -2.36 -3.66 -25.35
CA GLY A 76 -1.01 -3.09 -25.47
C GLY A 76 -0.87 -1.71 -26.11
N LYS A 77 -1.89 -1.17 -26.76
CA LYS A 77 -1.81 0.06 -27.58
C LYS A 77 -2.73 1.18 -27.07
N MET A 78 -2.52 1.58 -25.81
CA MET A 78 -3.21 2.76 -25.27
C MET A 78 -2.16 3.68 -24.63
N PRO A 79 -1.58 4.64 -25.41
CA PRO A 79 -0.39 5.38 -24.97
C PRO A 79 -0.59 6.08 -23.63
N PHE A 80 -1.75 6.67 -23.40
CA PHE A 80 -2.03 7.39 -22.15
C PHE A 80 -2.21 6.44 -20.96
N VAL A 81 -2.93 5.34 -21.11
CA VAL A 81 -3.10 4.34 -20.04
C VAL A 81 -1.79 3.65 -19.74
N SER A 82 -0.99 3.32 -20.77
CA SER A 82 0.35 2.75 -20.62
C SER A 82 1.29 3.71 -19.88
N TYR A 83 1.17 5.01 -20.14
CA TYR A 83 1.93 6.03 -19.41
C TYR A 83 1.54 6.08 -17.94
N MET A 84 0.24 5.95 -17.61
CA MET A 84 -0.21 5.89 -16.22
C MET A 84 0.28 4.61 -15.51
N VAL A 85 0.32 3.48 -16.21
CA VAL A 85 0.93 2.26 -15.67
C VAL A 85 2.43 2.42 -15.45
N TYR A 86 3.13 3.07 -16.38
CA TYR A 86 4.54 3.40 -16.18
C TYR A 86 4.76 4.30 -14.95
N LEU A 87 3.96 5.36 -14.80
CA LEU A 87 4.01 6.21 -13.60
C LEU A 87 3.72 5.42 -12.33
N LEU A 88 2.75 4.49 -12.36
CA LEU A 88 2.43 3.63 -11.24
C LEU A 88 3.64 2.79 -10.80
N ILE A 89 4.39 2.25 -11.77
CA ILE A 89 5.61 1.46 -11.51
C ILE A 89 6.74 2.35 -10.94
N VAL A 90 6.91 3.56 -11.45
CA VAL A 90 8.01 4.44 -11.03
C VAL A 90 7.73 5.14 -9.70
N ALA A 91 6.47 5.45 -9.40
CA ALA A 91 6.07 6.24 -8.24
C ALA A 91 6.59 5.75 -6.87
N PRO A 92 6.65 4.45 -6.56
CA PRO A 92 7.16 3.99 -5.26
C PRO A 92 8.69 3.96 -5.15
N LEU A 93 9.44 4.11 -6.26
CA LEU A 93 10.90 4.01 -6.24
C LEU A 93 11.59 4.94 -5.24
N PRO A 94 11.24 6.24 -5.13
CA PRO A 94 11.85 7.11 -4.13
C PRO A 94 11.58 6.67 -2.70
N ALA A 95 10.41 6.09 -2.46
CA ALA A 95 10.03 5.60 -1.13
C ALA A 95 10.78 4.32 -0.74
N VAL A 96 11.01 3.42 -1.70
CA VAL A 96 11.75 2.16 -1.49
C VAL A 96 13.24 2.39 -1.21
N LEU A 97 13.82 3.44 -1.79
CA LEU A 97 15.23 3.79 -1.57
C LEU A 97 15.51 4.34 -0.16
N THR A 98 14.48 4.62 0.62
CA THR A 98 14.62 5.05 2.02
C THR A 98 14.51 3.83 2.94
N VAL A 99 15.50 3.67 3.85
CA VAL A 99 15.70 2.48 4.70
C VAL A 99 14.65 2.29 5.80
N ASP A 100 13.65 3.14 5.86
CA ASP A 100 12.61 3.07 6.88
C ASP A 100 11.48 2.09 6.50
N PHE A 101 10.66 1.80 7.50
CA PHE A 101 9.51 0.90 7.42
C PHE A 101 8.68 1.02 6.13
N ALA A 102 8.83 0.07 5.22
CA ALA A 102 8.04 -0.01 4.00
C ALA A 102 6.80 -0.92 4.20
N PRO A 103 5.65 -0.62 3.58
CA PRO A 103 5.35 0.55 2.75
C PRO A 103 5.01 1.80 3.58
N HIS A 104 5.47 2.98 3.15
CA HIS A 104 5.29 4.25 3.86
C HIS A 104 4.34 5.18 3.08
N VAL A 105 3.18 5.50 3.65
CA VAL A 105 2.11 6.25 2.97
C VAL A 105 2.58 7.63 2.48
N HIS A 106 3.20 8.42 3.35
CA HIS A 106 3.58 9.79 2.98
C HIS A 106 4.63 9.86 1.87
N ARG A 107 5.57 8.90 1.83
CA ARG A 107 6.63 8.87 0.82
C ARG A 107 6.16 8.32 -0.52
N SER A 108 5.06 7.60 -0.53
CA SER A 108 4.46 7.01 -1.73
C SER A 108 3.21 7.73 -2.22
N MET A 109 2.93 8.95 -1.75
CA MET A 109 1.73 9.70 -2.17
C MET A 109 1.62 9.86 -3.69
N TYR A 110 2.74 9.90 -4.40
CA TYR A 110 2.75 9.99 -5.87
C TYR A 110 2.07 8.80 -6.57
N ILE A 111 1.94 7.63 -5.89
CA ILE A 111 1.24 6.46 -6.42
C ILE A 111 -0.28 6.71 -6.57
N LEU A 112 -0.83 7.63 -5.78
CA LEU A 112 -2.27 7.95 -5.82
C LEU A 112 -2.70 8.53 -7.17
N PHE A 113 -1.84 9.33 -7.80
CA PHE A 113 -2.19 9.96 -9.07
C PHE A 113 -2.48 8.95 -10.18
N PRO A 114 -1.56 8.03 -10.53
CA PRO A 114 -1.85 7.00 -11.54
C PRO A 114 -2.93 6.02 -11.08
N LEU A 115 -3.03 5.69 -9.79
CA LEU A 115 -4.08 4.81 -9.28
C LEU A 115 -5.47 5.41 -9.48
N THR A 116 -5.69 6.67 -9.10
CA THR A 116 -7.00 7.33 -9.27
C THR A 116 -7.40 7.42 -10.73
N PHE A 117 -6.45 7.70 -11.62
CA PHE A 117 -6.71 7.69 -13.05
C PHE A 117 -7.12 6.29 -13.55
N LEU A 118 -6.39 5.24 -13.17
CA LEU A 118 -6.68 3.87 -13.58
C LEU A 118 -8.03 3.39 -13.04
N ILE A 119 -8.39 3.77 -11.81
CA ILE A 119 -9.69 3.50 -11.21
C ILE A 119 -10.81 4.20 -11.99
N ALA A 120 -10.66 5.49 -12.28
CA ALA A 120 -11.64 6.24 -13.06
C ALA A 120 -11.83 5.67 -14.47
N TYR A 121 -10.72 5.30 -15.12
CA TYR A 121 -10.76 4.64 -16.42
C TYR A 121 -11.45 3.28 -16.35
N GLY A 122 -11.16 2.48 -15.33
CA GLY A 122 -11.81 1.19 -15.09
C GLY A 122 -13.31 1.32 -14.79
N PHE A 123 -13.70 2.33 -14.00
CA PHE A 123 -15.10 2.66 -13.77
C PHE A 123 -15.84 2.96 -15.08
N GLU A 124 -15.27 3.79 -15.95
CA GLU A 124 -15.83 4.10 -17.25
C GLU A 124 -15.96 2.86 -18.14
N LYS A 125 -14.95 1.97 -18.13
CA LYS A 125 -15.03 0.70 -18.86
C LYS A 125 -16.14 -0.22 -18.31
N THR A 126 -16.30 -0.30 -17.01
CA THR A 126 -17.36 -1.08 -16.37
C THR A 126 -18.74 -0.51 -16.72
N ARG A 127 -18.87 0.82 -16.72
CA ARG A 127 -20.09 1.52 -17.12
C ARG A 127 -20.50 1.17 -18.54
N LEU A 128 -19.58 1.24 -19.49
CA LEU A 128 -19.83 0.90 -20.90
C LEU A 128 -20.21 -0.58 -21.11
N LEU A 129 -19.67 -1.48 -20.29
CA LEU A 129 -19.99 -2.91 -20.36
C LEU A 129 -21.38 -3.22 -19.82
N LEU A 130 -21.75 -2.64 -18.69
CA LEU A 130 -23.00 -2.95 -18.00
C LEU A 130 -24.21 -2.24 -18.62
N LYS A 131 -24.00 -1.11 -19.31
CA LYS A 131 -25.08 -0.26 -19.90
C LYS A 131 -26.19 0.14 -18.91
N LYS A 132 -25.90 0.14 -17.59
CA LYS A 132 -26.84 0.47 -16.50
C LYS A 132 -26.20 1.53 -15.60
N ASP A 133 -26.06 2.73 -16.13
CA ASP A 133 -25.32 3.84 -15.51
C ASP A 133 -25.82 4.17 -14.10
N THR A 134 -27.13 4.37 -13.96
CA THR A 134 -27.75 4.75 -12.67
C THR A 134 -27.54 3.69 -11.60
N LEU A 135 -27.67 2.40 -11.96
CA LEU A 135 -27.46 1.31 -11.01
C LEU A 135 -25.99 1.22 -10.57
N LEU A 136 -25.05 1.29 -11.52
CA LEU A 136 -23.62 1.23 -11.23
C LEU A 136 -23.21 2.40 -10.32
N ILE A 137 -23.61 3.61 -10.64
CA ILE A 137 -23.33 4.80 -9.83
C ILE A 137 -23.95 4.66 -8.45
N GLY A 138 -25.22 4.28 -8.36
CA GLY A 138 -25.93 4.11 -7.08
C GLY A 138 -25.27 3.08 -6.18
N VAL A 139 -24.94 1.90 -6.72
CA VAL A 139 -24.24 0.83 -5.95
C VAL A 139 -22.85 1.30 -5.52
N THR A 140 -22.09 1.94 -6.42
CA THR A 140 -20.74 2.42 -6.09
C THR A 140 -20.78 3.46 -4.97
N LEU A 141 -21.69 4.45 -5.06
CA LEU A 141 -21.85 5.47 -4.03
C LEU A 141 -22.29 4.86 -2.69
N PHE A 142 -23.20 3.89 -2.72
CA PHE A 142 -23.65 3.20 -1.52
C PHE A 142 -22.50 2.44 -0.83
N LEU A 143 -21.68 1.72 -1.60
CA LEU A 143 -20.51 1.01 -1.05
C LEU A 143 -19.48 1.98 -0.48
N ILE A 144 -19.17 3.07 -1.17
CA ILE A 144 -18.26 4.11 -0.66
C ILE A 144 -18.82 4.74 0.62
N LEU A 145 -20.12 4.96 0.72
CA LEU A 145 -20.75 5.47 1.94
C LEU A 145 -20.57 4.51 3.11
N LEU A 146 -20.79 3.21 2.90
CA LEU A 146 -20.56 2.19 3.93
C LEU A 146 -19.09 2.15 4.38
N GLU A 147 -18.15 2.18 3.43
CA GLU A 147 -16.71 2.21 3.75
C GLU A 147 -16.33 3.50 4.48
N THR A 148 -16.93 4.65 4.14
CA THR A 148 -16.71 5.92 4.84
C THR A 148 -17.23 5.88 6.27
N ILE A 149 -18.41 5.31 6.49
CA ILE A 149 -18.98 5.12 7.84
C ILE A 149 -18.06 4.18 8.66
N TYR A 150 -17.61 3.09 8.07
CA TYR A 150 -16.69 2.16 8.71
C TYR A 150 -15.34 2.84 9.04
N PHE A 151 -14.77 3.60 8.11
CA PHE A 151 -13.56 4.39 8.35
C PHE A 151 -13.74 5.35 9.51
N TRP A 152 -14.86 6.09 9.55
CA TRP A 152 -15.13 7.05 10.61
C TRP A 152 -15.28 6.38 11.98
N HIS A 153 -15.94 5.22 12.01
CA HIS A 153 -16.04 4.41 13.23
C HIS A 153 -14.65 3.97 13.71
N GLN A 154 -13.82 3.43 12.84
CA GLN A 154 -12.47 2.98 13.19
C GLN A 154 -11.60 4.16 13.65
N TYR A 155 -11.68 5.28 12.95
CA TYR A 155 -10.93 6.48 13.31
C TYR A 155 -11.34 7.02 14.67
N ALA A 156 -12.63 7.18 14.94
CA ALA A 156 -13.12 7.78 16.17
C ALA A 156 -12.94 6.87 17.39
N GLN A 157 -13.15 5.55 17.24
CA GLN A 157 -13.16 4.61 18.37
C GLN A 157 -11.78 4.00 18.65
N HIS A 158 -11.01 3.70 17.64
CA HIS A 158 -9.80 2.88 17.79
C HIS A 158 -8.51 3.67 17.52
N SER A 159 -8.50 4.64 16.59
CA SER A 159 -7.27 5.33 16.23
C SER A 159 -6.81 6.30 17.32
N ALA A 160 -7.72 7.01 17.96
CA ALA A 160 -7.39 7.99 18.99
C ALA A 160 -6.79 7.33 20.25
N SER A 161 -7.31 6.19 20.66
CA SER A 161 -6.81 5.45 21.83
C SER A 161 -5.43 4.81 21.56
N LEU A 162 -5.23 4.22 20.38
CA LEU A 162 -3.95 3.66 19.97
C LEU A 162 -2.86 4.73 19.83
N GLN A 163 -3.19 5.87 19.23
CA GLN A 163 -2.24 6.98 19.10
C GLN A 163 -1.86 7.58 20.45
N SER A 164 -2.79 7.70 21.39
CA SER A 164 -2.49 8.21 22.73
C SER A 164 -1.58 7.28 23.53
N ILE A 165 -1.79 5.98 23.46
CA ILE A 165 -0.96 4.97 24.11
C ILE A 165 0.45 4.97 23.55
N LEU A 166 0.60 4.93 22.24
CA LEU A 166 1.89 4.84 21.55
C LEU A 166 2.71 6.16 21.68
N ARG A 167 2.04 7.30 21.73
CA ARG A 167 2.69 8.62 21.89
C ARG A 167 3.11 8.91 23.32
N ASN A 168 2.39 8.38 24.31
CA ASN A 168 2.65 8.64 25.71
C ASN A 168 3.64 7.66 26.36
N ASP A 169 3.86 6.47 25.80
CA ASP A 169 4.74 5.47 26.42
C ASP A 169 6.21 5.91 26.39
N GLY A 170 6.69 6.46 25.28
CA GLY A 170 8.06 7.00 25.19
C GLY A 170 8.28 8.22 26.09
N ASP A 171 7.30 9.11 26.19
CA ASP A 171 7.36 10.29 27.03
C ASP A 171 7.30 9.92 28.52
N LYS A 172 6.50 8.93 28.91
CA LYS A 172 6.41 8.41 30.29
C LYS A 172 7.69 7.72 30.73
N GLU A 173 8.32 6.92 29.85
CA GLU A 173 9.61 6.29 30.15
C GLU A 173 10.71 7.34 30.33
N MET A 174 10.73 8.36 29.47
CA MET A 174 11.71 9.45 29.56
C MET A 174 11.52 10.31 30.84
N ILE A 175 10.27 10.63 31.19
CA ILE A 175 9.94 11.36 32.42
C ILE A 175 10.29 10.50 33.65
N GLY A 176 9.93 9.19 33.63
CA GLY A 176 10.30 8.26 34.68
C GLY A 176 11.82 8.18 34.91
N TYR A 177 12.60 8.10 33.82
CA TYR A 177 14.07 8.09 33.90
C TYR A 177 14.66 9.37 34.46
N VAL A 178 14.12 10.54 34.09
CA VAL A 178 14.59 11.84 34.61
C VAL A 178 14.27 12.02 36.10
N ILE A 179 13.10 11.56 36.56
CA ILE A 179 12.70 11.64 37.96
C ILE A 179 13.52 10.69 38.84
N THR A 180 13.85 9.51 38.35
CA THR A 180 14.59 8.48 39.12
C THR A 180 16.10 8.81 39.27
N LYS A 181 16.64 9.66 38.41
CA LYS A 181 18.05 10.08 38.45
C LYS A 181 18.32 11.40 39.22
N ARG A 182 17.29 12.01 39.78
CA ARG A 182 17.40 13.14 40.72
C ARG A 182 17.32 12.67 42.15
#